data_cbcede7abace6a8bccc678691dbfe886
#
_entry.id   cbcede7abace6a8bccc678691dbfe886
#
_cell.length_a   1.000
_cell.length_b   1.000
_cell.length_c   1.000
_cell.angle_alpha   90.00
_cell.angle_beta   90.00
_cell.angle_gamma   90.00
#
_symmetry.space_group_name_H-M   'P 1'
#
loop_
_entity.id
_entity.type
_entity.pdbx_description
1 polymer ?
#
loop_
_entity_poly.entity_id
_entity_poly.type
_entity_poly.pdbx_seq_one_letter_code
_entity_poly.pdbx_strand_id
1 'polypeptide(L)'
;MAKFLIPVLLSLPVAAAAAPTCQSLAGLRLPQARIQSAVPVAAGDALALWAGGQRQAMPKAYCRVRGLATPVPGSAIGFEVWLPEAKAWNGKFLQAGNGGTAGAVPLGSLLEGVQRGYASAATDSGHVWPDGLDYGWAAQRPESVVDFGWRAVQRTTEAALRVVAAGLGRAPSKSYFMGCSDGGRDAMMVAQRFPERFDGIVAGAPGIAWLDMMIGEALLQREFAASAVTVAKLPALQKAVREACAAGGRYIQDPLKCRFDPGVLQCTGAETDHCLTERQVQAVRTAYNGITDPTGRHLPGLAMGAEAEPGNWDFWLLRNPTNPLGGPPPGPGAPPPTAIGESFFRHLVRQDPAFKTAELRDADVVQARQRWSSTLDALDPDLSPLRRRGTKLLHYHGWTDAPIPPRMSLNYFAAVQQKMGDTRDFHRLFMVPGMNHCGGGEGPWQVDWLGVLERWVEQGQAPDDIVARHPANGQQQTLKPHRLKE
;
A
#
# COMPACT_ATOMS: atom_id res chain seq x y z
N MET A 1 48.97 -68.00 -12.61
CA MET A 1 48.40 -66.86 -13.45
C MET A 1 46.95 -66.66 -13.07
N ALA A 2 46.68 -65.69 -12.21
CA ALA A 2 45.32 -65.38 -11.76
C ALA A 2 44.79 -64.29 -12.65
N LYS A 3 43.68 -64.53 -13.37
CA LYS A 3 42.97 -63.54 -14.19
C LYS A 3 42.00 -62.74 -13.28
N PHE A 4 42.28 -61.45 -13.07
CA PHE A 4 41.37 -60.54 -12.45
C PHE A 4 40.27 -60.12 -13.48
N LEU A 5 39.02 -60.45 -13.20
CA LEU A 5 37.83 -59.93 -13.89
C LEU A 5 37.46 -58.60 -13.25
N ILE A 6 37.54 -57.53 -14.01
CA ILE A 6 37.04 -56.18 -13.62
C ILE A 6 35.54 -56.13 -13.93
N PRO A 7 34.67 -55.85 -12.96
CA PRO A 7 33.22 -55.63 -13.24
C PRO A 7 32.99 -54.31 -13.97
N VAL A 8 32.40 -54.39 -15.16
CA VAL A 8 31.88 -53.24 -15.88
C VAL A 8 30.60 -52.77 -15.18
N LEU A 9 30.66 -51.62 -14.47
CA LEU A 9 29.51 -50.95 -13.95
C LEU A 9 28.75 -50.30 -15.12
N LEU A 10 27.61 -50.87 -15.51
CA LEU A 10 26.65 -50.23 -16.41
C LEU A 10 25.99 -49.05 -15.66
N SER A 11 26.33 -47.85 -16.04
CA SER A 11 25.60 -46.62 -15.62
C SER A 11 24.27 -46.59 -16.35
N LEU A 12 23.19 -46.83 -15.61
CA LEU A 12 21.84 -46.60 -16.10
C LEU A 12 21.64 -45.06 -16.32
N PRO A 13 21.12 -44.64 -17.47
CA PRO A 13 20.81 -43.23 -17.68
C PRO A 13 19.72 -42.80 -16.68
N VAL A 14 20.03 -41.83 -15.83
CA VAL A 14 19.02 -41.15 -15.03
C VAL A 14 18.10 -40.42 -16.02
N ALA A 15 16.89 -40.90 -16.16
CA ALA A 15 15.86 -40.19 -16.97
C ALA A 15 15.70 -38.80 -16.39
N ALA A 16 16.03 -37.78 -17.18
CA ALA A 16 15.76 -36.41 -16.83
C ALA A 16 14.22 -36.25 -16.67
N ALA A 17 13.79 -35.95 -15.46
CA ALA A 17 12.37 -35.69 -15.20
C ALA A 17 11.93 -34.56 -16.14
N ALA A 18 10.84 -34.77 -16.87
CA ALA A 18 10.26 -33.75 -17.73
C ALA A 18 9.96 -32.48 -16.91
N ALA A 19 10.29 -31.32 -17.45
CA ALA A 19 10.00 -30.06 -16.81
C ALA A 19 8.49 -29.98 -16.47
N PRO A 20 8.12 -29.52 -15.26
CA PRO A 20 6.73 -29.47 -14.84
C PRO A 20 5.92 -28.59 -15.79
N THR A 21 4.77 -29.07 -16.22
CA THR A 21 3.82 -28.24 -17.02
C THR A 21 3.04 -27.34 -16.06
N CYS A 22 2.50 -26.22 -16.59
CA CYS A 22 1.64 -25.34 -15.78
C CYS A 22 0.50 -26.14 -15.11
N GLN A 23 -0.17 -27.00 -15.88
CA GLN A 23 -1.31 -27.79 -15.40
C GLN A 23 -0.94 -28.78 -14.29
N SER A 24 0.30 -29.31 -14.29
CA SER A 24 0.75 -30.24 -13.25
C SER A 24 0.79 -29.61 -11.87
N LEU A 25 0.90 -28.27 -11.77
CA LEU A 25 0.86 -27.53 -10.50
C LEU A 25 -0.48 -27.64 -9.78
N ALA A 26 -1.57 -27.98 -10.47
CA ALA A 26 -2.88 -28.20 -9.83
C ALA A 26 -2.83 -29.33 -8.78
N GLY A 27 -1.92 -30.29 -8.93
CA GLY A 27 -1.69 -31.39 -7.97
C GLY A 27 -0.71 -31.08 -6.86
N LEU A 28 -0.12 -29.88 -6.82
CA LEU A 28 0.90 -29.53 -5.81
C LEU A 28 0.27 -29.48 -4.41
N ARG A 29 0.85 -30.26 -3.48
CA ARG A 29 0.43 -30.24 -2.07
C ARG A 29 1.10 -29.07 -1.34
N LEU A 30 0.28 -28.22 -0.73
CA LEU A 30 0.70 -27.08 0.07
C LEU A 30 0.24 -27.26 1.53
N PRO A 31 1.06 -26.91 2.54
CA PRO A 31 0.60 -26.87 3.93
C PRO A 31 -0.53 -25.85 4.11
N GLN A 32 -1.64 -26.28 4.68
CA GLN A 32 -2.82 -25.42 4.98
C GLN A 32 -3.34 -24.62 3.77
N ALA A 33 -3.06 -25.07 2.56
CA ALA A 33 -3.53 -24.44 1.33
C ALA A 33 -3.77 -25.49 0.23
N ARG A 34 -4.60 -25.13 -0.75
CA ARG A 34 -4.80 -25.94 -1.95
C ARG A 34 -4.74 -25.07 -3.20
N ILE A 35 -4.25 -25.64 -4.28
CA ILE A 35 -4.36 -25.03 -5.60
C ILE A 35 -5.78 -25.28 -6.11
N GLN A 36 -6.43 -24.21 -6.55
CA GLN A 36 -7.77 -24.26 -7.15
C GLN A 36 -7.70 -24.43 -8.67
N SER A 37 -6.70 -23.80 -9.30
CA SER A 37 -6.44 -23.94 -10.73
C SER A 37 -5.01 -23.55 -11.06
N ALA A 38 -4.46 -24.17 -12.11
CA ALA A 38 -3.20 -23.80 -12.73
C ALA A 38 -3.39 -23.86 -14.25
N VAL A 39 -3.41 -22.71 -14.91
CA VAL A 39 -3.75 -22.58 -16.33
C VAL A 39 -2.70 -21.74 -17.05
N PRO A 40 -2.25 -22.16 -18.24
CA PRO A 40 -1.41 -21.32 -19.07
C PRO A 40 -2.23 -20.15 -19.62
N VAL A 41 -1.63 -18.97 -19.66
CA VAL A 41 -2.14 -17.76 -20.30
C VAL A 41 -1.15 -17.40 -21.40
N ALA A 42 -1.61 -17.35 -22.64
CA ALA A 42 -0.77 -17.01 -23.77
C ALA A 42 -0.59 -15.48 -23.91
N ALA A 43 0.49 -15.07 -24.57
CA ALA A 43 0.58 -13.69 -25.02
C ALA A 43 -0.57 -13.41 -26.02
N GLY A 44 -1.26 -12.29 -25.83
CA GLY A 44 -2.46 -11.94 -26.61
C GLY A 44 -3.79 -12.37 -25.97
N ASP A 45 -3.80 -13.31 -25.02
CA ASP A 45 -5.01 -13.66 -24.28
C ASP A 45 -5.59 -12.43 -23.56
N ALA A 46 -6.90 -12.26 -23.64
CA ALA A 46 -7.54 -11.12 -22.99
C ALA A 46 -7.89 -11.43 -21.52
N LEU A 47 -7.47 -10.56 -20.61
CA LEU A 47 -7.77 -10.65 -19.18
C LEU A 47 -8.23 -9.29 -18.64
N ALA A 48 -9.28 -9.27 -17.78
CA ALA A 48 -9.63 -8.11 -17.00
C ALA A 48 -8.78 -8.10 -15.71
N LEU A 49 -8.15 -6.97 -15.41
CA LEU A 49 -7.27 -6.85 -14.24
C LEU A 49 -8.02 -6.45 -12.95
N TRP A 50 -9.29 -6.09 -13.07
CA TRP A 50 -10.19 -5.83 -11.94
C TRP A 50 -11.62 -6.22 -12.32
N ALA A 51 -12.47 -6.40 -11.34
CA ALA A 51 -13.88 -6.73 -11.56
C ALA A 51 -14.58 -5.62 -12.35
N GLY A 52 -15.26 -5.98 -13.44
CA GLY A 52 -15.91 -5.01 -14.34
C GLY A 52 -14.97 -4.21 -15.24
N GLY A 53 -13.65 -4.42 -15.13
CA GLY A 53 -12.67 -3.74 -15.98
C GLY A 53 -12.67 -4.24 -17.42
N GLN A 54 -12.17 -3.41 -18.33
CA GLN A 54 -11.95 -3.83 -19.72
C GLN A 54 -10.91 -4.94 -19.78
N ARG A 55 -11.18 -5.93 -20.63
CA ARG A 55 -10.21 -6.98 -20.92
C ARG A 55 -9.12 -6.43 -21.83
N GLN A 56 -7.87 -6.67 -21.43
CA GLN A 56 -6.70 -6.26 -22.22
C GLN A 56 -5.86 -7.48 -22.58
N ALA A 57 -5.18 -7.41 -23.73
CA ALA A 57 -4.29 -8.46 -24.19
C ALA A 57 -3.07 -8.58 -23.27
N MET A 58 -2.74 -9.80 -22.84
CA MET A 58 -1.56 -10.04 -22.01
C MET A 58 -0.29 -9.92 -22.86
N PRO A 59 0.68 -9.12 -22.44
CA PRO A 59 1.87 -8.85 -23.26
C PRO A 59 2.87 -10.00 -23.29
N LYS A 60 2.80 -10.93 -22.32
CA LYS A 60 3.68 -12.09 -22.20
C LYS A 60 2.88 -13.31 -21.77
N ALA A 61 3.39 -14.49 -22.16
CA ALA A 61 2.86 -15.77 -21.67
C ALA A 61 3.32 -16.04 -20.23
N TYR A 62 2.44 -16.65 -19.43
CA TYR A 62 2.72 -17.05 -18.07
C TYR A 62 1.80 -18.19 -17.61
N CYS A 63 2.18 -18.88 -16.54
CA CYS A 63 1.31 -19.82 -15.84
C CYS A 63 0.59 -19.10 -14.70
N ARG A 64 -0.75 -19.06 -14.75
CA ARG A 64 -1.61 -18.48 -13.70
C ARG A 64 -2.02 -19.58 -12.73
N VAL A 65 -1.52 -19.52 -11.51
CA VAL A 65 -1.87 -20.43 -10.42
C VAL A 65 -2.75 -19.69 -9.42
N ARG A 66 -3.95 -20.22 -9.16
CA ARG A 66 -4.87 -19.71 -8.14
C ARG A 66 -4.96 -20.70 -6.99
N GLY A 67 -4.96 -20.21 -5.78
CA GLY A 67 -5.03 -21.04 -4.59
C GLY A 67 -5.88 -20.42 -3.48
N LEU A 68 -6.15 -21.25 -2.48
CA LEU A 68 -6.85 -20.86 -1.26
C LEU A 68 -6.11 -21.44 -0.06
N ALA A 69 -5.70 -20.59 0.87
CA ALA A 69 -5.15 -21.01 2.15
C ALA A 69 -6.22 -20.90 3.25
N THR A 70 -6.25 -21.92 4.11
CA THR A 70 -7.19 -22.04 5.23
C THR A 70 -6.42 -22.41 6.50
N PRO A 71 -5.57 -21.48 7.02
CA PRO A 71 -4.64 -21.77 8.11
C PRO A 71 -5.34 -22.06 9.45
N VAL A 72 -6.51 -21.49 9.68
CA VAL A 72 -7.33 -21.71 10.87
C VAL A 72 -8.83 -21.73 10.49
N PRO A 73 -9.71 -22.30 11.31
CA PRO A 73 -11.16 -22.17 11.11
C PRO A 73 -11.60 -20.71 11.01
N GLY A 74 -12.41 -20.38 10.02
CA GLY A 74 -12.86 -19.00 9.76
C GLY A 74 -11.94 -18.17 8.86
N SER A 75 -10.76 -18.67 8.51
CA SER A 75 -9.83 -18.04 7.56
C SER A 75 -10.00 -18.65 6.16
N ALA A 76 -10.02 -17.77 5.13
CA ALA A 76 -10.14 -18.16 3.73
C ALA A 76 -9.38 -17.16 2.85
N ILE A 77 -8.08 -17.40 2.65
CA ILE A 77 -7.16 -16.49 1.99
C ILE A 77 -6.99 -16.93 0.54
N GLY A 78 -7.59 -16.20 -0.39
CA GLY A 78 -7.33 -16.35 -1.81
C GLY A 78 -5.99 -15.75 -2.21
N PHE A 79 -5.27 -16.46 -3.08
CA PHE A 79 -4.00 -15.97 -3.62
C PHE A 79 -3.82 -16.37 -5.07
N GLU A 80 -3.01 -15.60 -5.78
CA GLU A 80 -2.54 -15.96 -7.12
C GLU A 80 -1.02 -15.91 -7.19
N VAL A 81 -0.45 -16.83 -7.98
CA VAL A 81 0.96 -16.85 -8.35
C VAL A 81 1.06 -16.93 -9.87
N TRP A 82 1.72 -15.96 -10.47
CA TRP A 82 1.95 -15.89 -11.90
C TRP A 82 3.42 -16.22 -12.18
N LEU A 83 3.66 -17.31 -12.92
CA LEU A 83 5.00 -17.79 -13.26
C LEU A 83 5.30 -17.43 -14.71
N PRO A 84 6.33 -16.63 -15.01
CA PRO A 84 6.77 -16.45 -16.39
C PRO A 84 7.27 -17.78 -16.97
N GLU A 85 7.40 -17.86 -18.29
CA GLU A 85 8.10 -18.98 -18.92
C GLU A 85 9.53 -19.11 -18.34
N ALA A 86 10.03 -20.32 -18.16
CA ALA A 86 11.32 -20.56 -17.52
C ALA A 86 12.49 -19.77 -18.16
N LYS A 87 12.46 -19.63 -19.51
CA LYS A 87 13.45 -18.84 -20.27
C LYS A 87 13.36 -17.32 -20.06
N ALA A 88 12.19 -16.84 -19.64
CA ALA A 88 11.91 -15.43 -19.40
C ALA A 88 12.00 -15.05 -17.91
N TRP A 89 12.16 -16.06 -17.03
CA TRP A 89 12.27 -15.81 -15.61
C TRP A 89 13.64 -15.23 -15.24
N ASN A 90 13.62 -14.06 -14.59
CA ASN A 90 14.85 -13.40 -14.12
C ASN A 90 15.48 -14.03 -12.87
N GLY A 91 14.92 -15.15 -12.37
CA GLY A 91 15.38 -15.84 -11.17
C GLY A 91 14.87 -15.26 -9.86
N LYS A 92 13.98 -14.27 -9.89
CA LYS A 92 13.52 -13.50 -8.72
C LYS A 92 12.02 -13.70 -8.46
N PHE A 93 11.63 -13.40 -7.23
CA PHE A 93 10.25 -13.41 -6.77
C PHE A 93 9.81 -12.01 -6.33
N LEU A 94 8.61 -11.60 -6.69
CA LEU A 94 7.97 -10.37 -6.25
C LEU A 94 6.61 -10.69 -5.65
N GLN A 95 6.39 -10.30 -4.40
CA GLN A 95 5.05 -10.28 -3.82
C GLN A 95 4.54 -8.85 -3.77
N ALA A 96 3.33 -8.63 -4.26
CA ALA A 96 2.65 -7.35 -4.20
C ALA A 96 1.70 -7.27 -3.00
N GLY A 97 1.70 -6.12 -2.34
CA GLY A 97 0.70 -5.75 -1.34
C GLY A 97 -0.61 -5.31 -1.98
N ASN A 98 -1.64 -5.12 -1.16
CA ASN A 98 -2.99 -4.75 -1.59
C ASN A 98 -3.25 -3.23 -1.47
N GLY A 99 -4.51 -2.81 -1.49
CA GLY A 99 -4.93 -1.41 -1.34
C GLY A 99 -6.29 -1.29 -0.65
N GLY A 100 -6.55 -0.15 -0.02
CA GLY A 100 -7.79 0.11 0.69
C GLY A 100 -8.04 -0.90 1.80
N THR A 101 -9.24 -1.51 1.81
CA THR A 101 -9.58 -2.62 2.69
C THR A 101 -9.43 -3.98 2.00
N ALA A 102 -8.70 -4.04 0.89
CA ALA A 102 -8.50 -5.23 0.05
C ALA A 102 -9.81 -5.79 -0.56
N GLY A 103 -9.96 -7.12 -0.59
CA GLY A 103 -11.16 -7.80 -1.11
C GLY A 103 -11.02 -8.36 -2.52
N ALA A 104 -9.86 -8.14 -3.16
CA ALA A 104 -9.51 -8.72 -4.46
C ALA A 104 -7.99 -8.88 -4.59
N VAL A 105 -7.56 -9.84 -5.41
CA VAL A 105 -6.15 -9.96 -5.77
C VAL A 105 -5.76 -8.83 -6.74
N PRO A 106 -4.70 -8.03 -6.49
CA PRO A 106 -4.28 -6.94 -7.35
C PRO A 106 -3.57 -7.45 -8.61
N LEU A 107 -4.35 -7.87 -9.62
CA LEU A 107 -3.83 -8.50 -10.83
C LEU A 107 -2.93 -7.58 -11.66
N GLY A 108 -3.11 -6.25 -11.58
CA GLY A 108 -2.25 -5.27 -12.22
C GLY A 108 -0.81 -5.35 -11.73
N SER A 109 -0.62 -5.48 -10.41
CA SER A 109 0.71 -5.63 -9.82
C SER A 109 1.36 -6.97 -10.16
N LEU A 110 0.57 -8.05 -10.27
CA LEU A 110 1.07 -9.34 -10.77
C LEU A 110 1.56 -9.23 -12.22
N LEU A 111 0.80 -8.51 -13.05
CA LEU A 111 1.18 -8.29 -14.45
C LEU A 111 2.47 -7.49 -14.57
N GLU A 112 2.63 -6.42 -13.81
CA GLU A 112 3.86 -5.64 -13.76
C GLU A 112 5.08 -6.53 -13.43
N GLY A 113 4.96 -7.37 -12.41
CA GLY A 113 6.02 -8.30 -12.03
C GLY A 113 6.38 -9.27 -13.15
N VAL A 114 5.40 -9.92 -13.78
CA VAL A 114 5.64 -10.87 -14.89
C VAL A 114 6.24 -10.16 -16.11
N GLN A 115 5.83 -8.92 -16.41
CA GLN A 115 6.41 -8.11 -17.48
C GLN A 115 7.90 -7.86 -17.25
N ARG A 116 8.32 -7.72 -16.00
CA ARG A 116 9.72 -7.56 -15.57
C ARG A 116 10.46 -8.90 -15.40
N GLY A 117 9.80 -10.03 -15.68
CA GLY A 117 10.37 -11.37 -15.60
C GLY A 117 10.36 -11.99 -14.21
N TYR A 118 9.66 -11.43 -13.24
CA TYR A 118 9.51 -12.02 -11.91
C TYR A 118 8.48 -13.16 -11.92
N ALA A 119 8.68 -14.14 -11.04
CA ALA A 119 7.56 -14.88 -10.51
C ALA A 119 6.83 -13.99 -9.51
N SER A 120 5.54 -13.73 -9.72
CA SER A 120 4.79 -12.73 -8.97
C SER A 120 3.67 -13.36 -8.16
N ALA A 121 3.42 -12.87 -6.94
CA ALA A 121 2.30 -13.31 -6.11
C ALA A 121 1.57 -12.15 -5.46
N ALA A 122 0.27 -12.35 -5.19
CA ALA A 122 -0.54 -11.45 -4.39
C ALA A 122 -1.75 -12.19 -3.79
N THR A 123 -2.43 -11.55 -2.84
CA THR A 123 -3.56 -12.11 -2.10
C THR A 123 -4.77 -11.18 -2.13
N ASP A 124 -5.97 -11.73 -1.84
CA ASP A 124 -7.18 -10.96 -1.58
C ASP A 124 -7.27 -10.46 -0.12
N SER A 125 -6.25 -10.71 0.68
CA SER A 125 -6.14 -10.40 2.10
C SER A 125 -7.15 -11.15 2.99
N GLY A 126 -7.65 -12.30 2.54
CA GLY A 126 -8.50 -13.20 3.33
C GLY A 126 -10.00 -12.94 3.20
N HIS A 127 -10.42 -12.20 2.18
CA HIS A 127 -11.82 -11.97 1.88
C HIS A 127 -12.03 -11.52 0.43
N VAL A 128 -13.26 -11.64 -0.05
CA VAL A 128 -13.69 -11.06 -1.33
C VAL A 128 -14.77 -10.03 -1.05
N TRP A 129 -14.58 -8.80 -1.53
CA TRP A 129 -15.49 -7.70 -1.29
C TRP A 129 -15.46 -6.69 -2.45
N PRO A 130 -16.61 -6.17 -2.90
CA PRO A 130 -16.66 -5.30 -4.09
C PRO A 130 -16.20 -3.87 -3.85
N ASP A 131 -16.29 -3.36 -2.61
CA ASP A 131 -15.88 -2.01 -2.24
C ASP A 131 -14.59 -2.03 -1.42
N GLY A 132 -13.49 -1.63 -2.03
CA GLY A 132 -12.18 -1.58 -1.39
C GLY A 132 -12.02 -0.51 -0.30
N LEU A 133 -13.08 0.21 0.10
CA LEU A 133 -13.08 1.16 1.20
C LEU A 133 -14.08 0.77 2.30
N ASP A 134 -14.84 -0.32 2.12
CA ASP A 134 -15.85 -0.76 3.07
C ASP A 134 -15.38 -1.98 3.88
N TYR A 135 -15.67 -1.98 5.19
CA TYR A 135 -15.38 -3.06 6.12
C TYR A 135 -16.54 -4.05 6.31
N GLY A 136 -17.57 -4.04 5.49
CA GLY A 136 -18.70 -4.96 5.59
C GLY A 136 -18.29 -6.44 5.60
N TRP A 137 -17.19 -6.77 4.94
CA TRP A 137 -16.59 -8.10 4.95
C TRP A 137 -16.12 -8.57 6.34
N ALA A 138 -15.78 -7.63 7.23
CA ALA A 138 -15.23 -7.92 8.57
C ALA A 138 -16.33 -8.21 9.63
N ALA A 139 -17.60 -7.91 9.30
CA ALA A 139 -18.70 -8.06 10.23
C ALA A 139 -18.79 -9.50 10.76
N GLN A 140 -18.63 -9.67 12.07
CA GLN A 140 -18.63 -10.96 12.78
C GLN A 140 -17.57 -11.97 12.27
N ARG A 141 -16.50 -11.50 11.61
CA ARG A 141 -15.41 -12.33 11.06
C ARG A 141 -14.04 -11.92 11.61
N PRO A 142 -13.76 -12.14 12.89
CA PRO A 142 -12.51 -11.70 13.52
C PRO A 142 -11.26 -12.32 12.85
N GLU A 143 -11.35 -13.56 12.34
CA GLU A 143 -10.23 -14.21 11.64
C GLU A 143 -9.91 -13.53 10.30
N SER A 144 -10.92 -13.05 9.57
CA SER A 144 -10.68 -12.25 8.36
C SER A 144 -9.98 -10.92 8.67
N VAL A 145 -10.21 -10.31 9.84
CA VAL A 145 -9.48 -9.11 10.27
C VAL A 145 -8.00 -9.43 10.57
N VAL A 146 -7.72 -10.60 11.16
CA VAL A 146 -6.33 -11.07 11.36
C VAL A 146 -5.65 -11.39 10.02
N ASP A 147 -6.41 -11.99 9.09
CA ASP A 147 -5.91 -12.26 7.72
C ASP A 147 -5.53 -10.95 7.03
N PHE A 148 -6.44 -9.98 7.00
CA PHE A 148 -6.20 -8.64 6.48
C PHE A 148 -5.03 -7.94 7.18
N GLY A 149 -4.92 -8.08 8.50
CA GLY A 149 -3.88 -7.44 9.30
C GLY A 149 -2.46 -7.85 8.90
N TRP A 150 -2.21 -9.15 8.66
CA TRP A 150 -0.87 -9.65 8.34
C TRP A 150 -0.81 -11.11 7.84
N ARG A 151 -1.77 -11.98 8.28
CA ARG A 151 -1.64 -13.43 8.06
C ARG A 151 -1.78 -13.81 6.59
N ALA A 152 -2.60 -13.09 5.82
CA ALA A 152 -2.79 -13.37 4.41
C ALA A 152 -1.49 -13.17 3.62
N VAL A 153 -0.75 -12.10 3.90
CA VAL A 153 0.56 -11.85 3.26
C VAL A 153 1.54 -12.96 3.58
N GLN A 154 1.64 -13.36 4.85
CA GLN A 154 2.53 -14.43 5.29
C GLN A 154 2.21 -15.77 4.60
N ARG A 155 0.95 -16.19 4.63
CA ARG A 155 0.53 -17.48 4.05
C ARG A 155 0.66 -17.50 2.53
N THR A 156 0.40 -16.37 1.88
CA THR A 156 0.64 -16.23 0.45
C THR A 156 2.13 -16.36 0.12
N THR A 157 3.03 -15.72 0.88
CA THR A 157 4.49 -15.88 0.70
C THR A 157 4.90 -17.33 0.77
N GLU A 158 4.46 -18.04 1.81
CA GLU A 158 4.83 -19.46 2.03
C GLU A 158 4.32 -20.37 0.90
N ALA A 159 3.08 -20.17 0.45
CA ALA A 159 2.50 -20.92 -0.66
C ALA A 159 3.19 -20.58 -1.99
N ALA A 160 3.37 -19.29 -2.26
CA ALA A 160 3.95 -18.81 -3.52
C ALA A 160 5.38 -19.29 -3.73
N LEU A 161 6.24 -19.25 -2.71
CA LEU A 161 7.62 -19.74 -2.82
C LEU A 161 7.68 -21.24 -3.15
N ARG A 162 6.72 -22.03 -2.65
CA ARG A 162 6.60 -23.46 -3.01
C ARG A 162 6.12 -23.65 -4.45
N VAL A 163 5.15 -22.85 -4.89
CA VAL A 163 4.67 -22.87 -6.28
C VAL A 163 5.78 -22.46 -7.24
N VAL A 164 6.56 -21.42 -6.91
CA VAL A 164 7.72 -20.98 -7.71
C VAL A 164 8.75 -22.11 -7.83
N ALA A 165 9.14 -22.70 -6.71
CA ALA A 165 10.14 -23.79 -6.72
C ALA A 165 9.67 -25.00 -7.52
N ALA A 166 8.39 -25.38 -7.39
CA ALA A 166 7.82 -26.51 -8.13
C ALA A 166 7.65 -26.21 -9.62
N GLY A 167 7.20 -25.00 -9.98
CA GLY A 167 6.91 -24.64 -11.38
C GLY A 167 8.13 -24.24 -12.20
N LEU A 168 9.16 -23.66 -11.55
CA LEU A 168 10.36 -23.16 -12.22
C LEU A 168 11.61 -24.00 -11.89
N GLY A 169 11.43 -25.13 -11.17
CA GLY A 169 12.48 -26.12 -10.89
C GLY A 169 13.52 -25.70 -9.84
N ARG A 170 13.44 -24.48 -9.29
CA ARG A 170 14.33 -23.98 -8.23
C ARG A 170 13.70 -22.85 -7.44
N ALA A 171 14.19 -22.60 -6.24
CA ALA A 171 13.82 -21.43 -5.46
C ALA A 171 14.32 -20.13 -6.13
N PRO A 172 13.66 -18.98 -5.90
CA PRO A 172 14.16 -17.69 -6.36
C PRO A 172 15.49 -17.35 -5.67
N SER A 173 16.37 -16.69 -6.41
CA SER A 173 17.66 -16.21 -5.89
C SER A 173 17.51 -14.96 -5.02
N LYS A 174 16.49 -14.16 -5.30
CA LYS A 174 16.09 -12.97 -4.56
C LYS A 174 14.58 -12.89 -4.45
N SER A 175 14.11 -12.35 -3.32
CA SER A 175 12.70 -12.14 -3.04
C SER A 175 12.45 -10.70 -2.65
N TYR A 176 11.46 -10.07 -3.27
CA TYR A 176 11.08 -8.69 -3.04
C TYR A 176 9.62 -8.59 -2.64
N PHE A 177 9.32 -7.61 -1.79
CA PHE A 177 7.96 -7.18 -1.50
C PHE A 177 7.77 -5.73 -1.92
N MET A 178 6.66 -5.41 -2.54
CA MET A 178 6.35 -4.02 -2.91
C MET A 178 4.86 -3.74 -2.71
N GLY A 179 4.56 -2.64 -2.04
CA GLY A 179 3.20 -2.17 -1.89
C GLY A 179 3.12 -0.70 -1.51
N CYS A 180 1.96 -0.10 -1.76
CA CYS A 180 1.64 1.27 -1.38
C CYS A 180 0.31 1.30 -0.64
N SER A 181 0.06 2.30 0.22
CA SER A 181 -1.19 2.39 0.99
C SER A 181 -1.34 1.25 2.01
N ASP A 182 -2.42 0.49 1.95
CA ASP A 182 -2.53 -0.77 2.69
C ASP A 182 -1.40 -1.74 2.31
N GLY A 183 -1.03 -1.84 1.04
CA GLY A 183 0.11 -2.63 0.60
C GLY A 183 1.45 -2.13 1.17
N GLY A 184 1.55 -0.83 1.44
CA GLY A 184 2.66 -0.25 2.20
C GLY A 184 2.63 -0.69 3.68
N ARG A 185 1.44 -0.77 4.29
CA ARG A 185 1.25 -1.36 5.61
C ARG A 185 1.65 -2.84 5.61
N ASP A 186 1.22 -3.60 4.60
CA ASP A 186 1.65 -4.99 4.41
C ASP A 186 3.18 -5.10 4.35
N ALA A 187 3.85 -4.20 3.61
CA ALA A 187 5.31 -4.14 3.52
C ALA A 187 5.95 -3.91 4.90
N MET A 188 5.37 -3.03 5.72
CA MET A 188 5.85 -2.78 7.08
C MET A 188 5.55 -3.96 8.02
N MET A 189 4.41 -4.64 7.87
CA MET A 189 4.12 -5.89 8.58
C MET A 189 5.13 -7.00 8.22
N VAL A 190 5.50 -7.11 6.94
CA VAL A 190 6.57 -8.02 6.49
C VAL A 190 7.89 -7.68 7.19
N ALA A 191 8.29 -6.41 7.18
CA ALA A 191 9.54 -5.95 7.77
C ALA A 191 9.64 -6.23 9.28
N GLN A 192 8.52 -6.18 10.00
CA GLN A 192 8.45 -6.33 11.45
C GLN A 192 8.21 -7.77 11.90
N ARG A 193 7.36 -8.53 11.19
CA ARG A 193 6.88 -9.85 11.69
C ARG A 193 7.56 -11.05 11.08
N PHE A 194 8.04 -10.97 9.83
CA PHE A 194 8.68 -12.09 9.10
C PHE A 194 9.75 -11.61 8.10
N PRO A 195 10.74 -10.86 8.61
CA PRO A 195 11.76 -10.22 7.78
C PRO A 195 12.66 -11.22 7.04
N GLU A 196 12.68 -12.49 7.45
CA GLU A 196 13.53 -13.53 6.86
C GLU A 196 13.10 -13.94 5.44
N ARG A 197 11.94 -13.51 4.98
CA ARG A 197 11.36 -13.95 3.70
C ARG A 197 11.82 -13.14 2.50
N PHE A 198 12.29 -11.91 2.73
CA PHE A 198 12.59 -10.98 1.64
C PHE A 198 13.98 -10.37 1.75
N ASP A 199 14.61 -10.14 0.59
CA ASP A 199 15.92 -9.47 0.48
C ASP A 199 15.73 -7.95 0.38
N GLY A 200 14.59 -7.49 -0.14
CA GLY A 200 14.25 -6.09 -0.26
C GLY A 200 12.76 -5.82 -0.16
N ILE A 201 12.40 -4.69 0.42
CA ILE A 201 11.02 -4.27 0.68
C ILE A 201 10.85 -2.81 0.24
N VAL A 202 9.81 -2.53 -0.58
CA VAL A 202 9.34 -1.17 -0.89
C VAL A 202 8.04 -0.93 -0.15
N ALA A 203 8.03 0.05 0.75
CA ALA A 203 6.84 0.51 1.47
C ALA A 203 6.49 1.93 1.03
N GLY A 204 5.48 2.07 0.17
CA GLY A 204 4.99 3.36 -0.30
C GLY A 204 3.82 3.86 0.52
N ALA A 205 3.82 5.14 0.90
CA ALA A 205 2.73 5.79 1.62
C ALA A 205 2.00 4.85 2.59
N PRO A 206 2.74 4.16 3.49
CA PRO A 206 2.18 3.03 4.25
C PRO A 206 1.22 3.49 5.34
N GLY A 207 0.08 2.82 5.45
CA GLY A 207 -0.85 2.98 6.56
C GLY A 207 -0.32 2.37 7.86
N ILE A 208 0.88 2.79 8.29
CA ILE A 208 1.63 2.21 9.43
C ILE A 208 0.83 2.25 10.72
N ALA A 209 0.23 3.41 11.01
CA ALA A 209 -0.64 3.63 12.16
C ALA A 209 -2.10 3.54 11.69
N TRP A 210 -2.54 2.33 11.38
CA TRP A 210 -3.85 2.10 10.78
C TRP A 210 -5.00 2.63 11.62
N LEU A 211 -4.93 2.42 12.94
CA LEU A 211 -5.94 2.92 13.85
C LEU A 211 -5.94 4.46 13.92
N ASP A 212 -4.76 5.10 13.89
CA ASP A 212 -4.68 6.56 13.87
C ASP A 212 -5.35 7.12 12.59
N MET A 213 -5.16 6.45 11.46
CA MET A 213 -5.78 6.81 10.19
C MET A 213 -7.31 6.67 10.26
N MET A 214 -7.85 5.52 10.70
CA MET A 214 -9.29 5.29 10.79
C MET A 214 -9.98 6.26 11.76
N ILE A 215 -9.37 6.49 12.92
CA ILE A 215 -9.88 7.42 13.93
C ILE A 215 -9.80 8.87 13.42
N GLY A 216 -8.64 9.25 12.87
CA GLY A 216 -8.41 10.60 12.35
C GLY A 216 -9.37 10.96 11.23
N GLU A 217 -9.58 10.05 10.28
CA GLU A 217 -10.52 10.26 9.19
C GLU A 217 -11.96 10.39 9.71
N ALA A 218 -12.42 9.51 10.59
CA ALA A 218 -13.77 9.60 11.16
C ALA A 218 -13.99 10.94 11.90
N LEU A 219 -13.01 11.37 12.69
CA LEU A 219 -13.09 12.65 13.42
C LEU A 219 -13.06 13.87 12.48
N LEU A 220 -12.18 13.85 11.47
CA LEU A 220 -12.11 14.93 10.48
C LEU A 220 -13.38 15.01 9.62
N GLN A 221 -13.91 13.88 9.17
CA GLN A 221 -15.18 13.87 8.42
C GLN A 221 -16.35 14.42 9.24
N ARG A 222 -16.42 14.09 10.54
CA ARG A 222 -17.41 14.67 11.46
C ARG A 222 -17.27 16.19 11.53
N GLU A 223 -16.04 16.71 11.64
CA GLU A 223 -15.76 18.14 11.70
C GLU A 223 -16.14 18.84 10.40
N PHE A 224 -15.77 18.27 9.26
CA PHE A 224 -16.08 18.83 7.94
C PHE A 224 -17.58 18.81 7.62
N ALA A 225 -18.28 17.74 7.97
CA ALA A 225 -19.73 17.67 7.84
C ALA A 225 -20.43 18.74 8.68
N ALA A 226 -19.96 18.97 9.92
CA ALA A 226 -20.52 19.97 10.81
C ALA A 226 -20.21 21.42 10.40
N SER A 227 -19.10 21.66 9.69
CA SER A 227 -18.68 22.99 9.22
C SER A 227 -19.21 23.36 7.84
N ALA A 228 -19.74 22.37 7.09
CA ALA A 228 -20.26 22.56 5.74
C ALA A 228 -19.24 23.18 4.75
N VAL A 229 -17.97 22.80 4.85
CA VAL A 229 -16.98 23.10 3.80
C VAL A 229 -17.39 22.40 2.53
N THR A 230 -17.41 23.09 1.40
CA THR A 230 -17.78 22.55 0.10
C THR A 230 -16.58 22.43 -0.83
N VAL A 231 -16.68 21.56 -1.84
CA VAL A 231 -15.66 21.40 -2.89
C VAL A 231 -15.38 22.72 -3.62
N ALA A 232 -16.40 23.58 -3.79
CA ALA A 232 -16.28 24.87 -4.46
C ALA A 232 -15.31 25.86 -3.76
N LYS A 233 -15.06 25.67 -2.46
CA LYS A 233 -14.11 26.50 -1.68
C LYS A 233 -12.65 26.06 -1.79
N LEU A 234 -12.39 24.80 -2.18
CA LEU A 234 -11.04 24.24 -2.21
C LEU A 234 -10.08 24.99 -3.16
N PRO A 235 -10.49 25.45 -4.36
CA PRO A 235 -9.61 26.22 -5.23
C PRO A 235 -9.09 27.51 -4.60
N ALA A 236 -9.95 28.25 -3.88
CA ALA A 236 -9.53 29.47 -3.19
C ALA A 236 -8.56 29.15 -2.05
N LEU A 237 -8.83 28.09 -1.28
CA LEU A 237 -7.95 27.63 -0.21
C LEU A 237 -6.57 27.23 -0.75
N GLN A 238 -6.52 26.34 -1.75
CA GLN A 238 -5.27 25.89 -2.36
C GLN A 238 -4.45 27.04 -2.95
N LYS A 239 -5.12 27.99 -3.62
CA LYS A 239 -4.47 29.17 -4.18
C LYS A 239 -3.76 29.97 -3.07
N ALA A 240 -4.46 30.28 -1.98
CA ALA A 240 -3.89 31.04 -0.86
C ALA A 240 -2.73 30.29 -0.18
N VAL A 241 -2.86 28.98 0.00
CA VAL A 241 -1.78 28.13 0.54
C VAL A 241 -0.55 28.16 -0.37
N ARG A 242 -0.72 28.01 -1.68
CA ARG A 242 0.40 28.01 -2.65
C ARG A 242 1.06 29.36 -2.76
N GLU A 243 0.30 30.44 -2.74
CA GLU A 243 0.84 31.81 -2.72
C GLU A 243 1.72 32.04 -1.48
N ALA A 244 1.31 31.52 -0.33
CA ALA A 244 2.06 31.65 0.91
C ALA A 244 3.33 30.78 0.96
N CYS A 245 3.29 29.57 0.36
CA CYS A 245 4.27 28.53 0.67
C CYS A 245 5.00 27.91 -0.52
N ALA A 246 4.54 28.10 -1.76
CA ALA A 246 5.15 27.45 -2.93
C ALA A 246 6.24 28.28 -3.60
N ALA A 247 6.57 29.46 -3.07
CA ALA A 247 7.61 30.38 -3.62
C ALA A 247 7.48 30.60 -5.15
N GLY A 248 6.23 30.74 -5.65
CA GLY A 248 5.93 30.87 -7.07
C GLY A 248 5.90 29.56 -7.86
N GLY A 249 6.17 28.43 -7.24
CA GLY A 249 6.08 27.10 -7.85
C GLY A 249 4.65 26.55 -7.88
N ARG A 250 4.47 25.43 -8.58
CA ARG A 250 3.16 24.74 -8.70
C ARG A 250 2.81 23.92 -7.46
N TYR A 251 3.79 23.48 -6.69
CA TYR A 251 3.63 22.69 -5.48
C TYR A 251 4.64 23.10 -4.41
N ILE A 252 4.38 22.73 -3.16
CA ILE A 252 5.22 23.06 -2.02
C ILE A 252 6.33 22.00 -1.90
N GLN A 253 7.60 22.44 -1.85
CA GLN A 253 8.76 21.56 -1.76
C GLN A 253 8.90 20.91 -0.38
N ASP A 254 8.62 21.65 0.68
CA ASP A 254 8.72 21.19 2.07
C ASP A 254 7.53 21.75 2.87
N PRO A 255 6.40 21.02 2.93
CA PRO A 255 5.22 21.48 3.67
C PRO A 255 5.45 21.67 5.18
N LEU A 256 6.50 21.08 5.75
CA LEU A 256 6.83 21.30 7.17
C LEU A 256 7.31 22.73 7.45
N LYS A 257 7.77 23.44 6.43
CA LYS A 257 8.17 24.85 6.53
C LYS A 257 7.05 25.83 6.23
N CYS A 258 5.94 25.37 5.69
CA CYS A 258 4.80 26.21 5.38
C CYS A 258 4.20 26.77 6.67
N ARG A 259 3.94 28.08 6.67
CA ARG A 259 3.28 28.78 7.77
C ARG A 259 2.11 29.54 7.17
N PHE A 260 0.98 28.84 7.08
CA PHE A 260 -0.25 29.38 6.54
C PHE A 260 -1.38 29.24 7.57
N ASP A 261 -2.16 30.30 7.73
CA ASP A 261 -3.40 30.29 8.55
C ASP A 261 -4.60 30.52 7.62
N PRO A 262 -5.57 29.61 7.55
CA PRO A 262 -6.77 29.77 6.75
C PRO A 262 -7.64 30.96 7.17
N GLY A 263 -7.40 31.57 8.32
CA GLY A 263 -8.05 32.79 8.79
C GLY A 263 -7.93 33.99 7.80
N VAL A 264 -6.88 33.98 6.95
CA VAL A 264 -6.74 35.01 5.88
C VAL A 264 -7.86 34.96 4.84
N LEU A 265 -8.57 33.83 4.76
CA LEU A 265 -9.73 33.65 3.88
C LEU A 265 -11.07 33.85 4.61
N GLN A 266 -11.08 34.35 5.88
CA GLN A 266 -12.32 34.47 6.60
C GLN A 266 -13.25 35.51 5.91
N CYS A 267 -14.54 35.18 5.75
CA CYS A 267 -15.51 36.05 5.15
C CYS A 267 -15.68 37.33 5.98
N THR A 268 -15.65 38.50 5.31
CA THR A 268 -15.92 39.79 5.92
C THR A 268 -17.36 40.26 5.68
N GLY A 269 -18.15 39.50 4.94
CA GLY A 269 -19.54 39.74 4.58
C GLY A 269 -20.28 38.45 4.32
N ALA A 270 -21.14 38.41 3.31
CA ALA A 270 -21.85 37.21 2.92
C ALA A 270 -20.88 36.08 2.51
N GLU A 271 -21.23 34.84 2.82
CA GLU A 271 -20.46 33.67 2.43
C GLU A 271 -20.43 33.51 0.91
N THR A 272 -19.24 33.21 0.37
CA THR A 272 -19.00 32.92 -1.05
C THR A 272 -18.06 31.72 -1.19
N ASP A 273 -17.84 31.24 -2.41
CA ASP A 273 -16.87 30.17 -2.70
C ASP A 273 -15.40 30.62 -2.52
N HIS A 274 -15.17 31.91 -2.35
CA HIS A 274 -13.82 32.49 -2.20
C HIS A 274 -13.46 32.83 -0.74
N CYS A 275 -14.36 32.60 0.22
CA CYS A 275 -14.08 32.82 1.63
C CYS A 275 -14.62 31.68 2.51
N LEU A 276 -14.12 31.61 3.73
CA LEU A 276 -14.50 30.63 4.73
C LEU A 276 -15.24 31.30 5.88
N THR A 277 -16.34 30.73 6.35
CA THR A 277 -16.93 31.14 7.62
C THR A 277 -15.96 30.83 8.77
N GLU A 278 -16.15 31.44 9.94
CA GLU A 278 -15.34 31.18 11.12
C GLU A 278 -15.25 29.64 11.44
N ARG A 279 -16.40 28.95 11.36
CA ARG A 279 -16.47 27.52 11.60
C ARG A 279 -15.68 26.70 10.54
N GLN A 280 -15.74 27.12 9.28
CA GLN A 280 -14.96 26.49 8.20
C GLN A 280 -13.46 26.74 8.38
N VAL A 281 -13.05 27.94 8.83
CA VAL A 281 -11.65 28.24 9.19
C VAL A 281 -11.16 27.26 10.26
N GLN A 282 -11.97 27.01 11.31
CA GLN A 282 -11.58 26.05 12.36
C GLN A 282 -11.46 24.61 11.84
N ALA A 283 -12.39 24.18 10.99
CA ALA A 283 -12.30 22.83 10.38
C ALA A 283 -11.02 22.66 9.55
N VAL A 284 -10.66 23.66 8.73
CA VAL A 284 -9.42 23.64 7.93
C VAL A 284 -8.19 23.69 8.84
N ARG A 285 -8.19 24.49 9.91
CA ARG A 285 -7.11 24.47 10.91
C ARG A 285 -6.95 23.10 11.54
N THR A 286 -8.05 22.44 11.88
CA THR A 286 -8.03 21.08 12.42
C THR A 286 -7.45 20.09 11.42
N ALA A 287 -7.82 20.19 10.14
CA ALA A 287 -7.23 19.34 9.11
C ALA A 287 -5.71 19.50 8.99
N TYR A 288 -5.18 20.71 9.06
CA TYR A 288 -3.74 20.97 8.98
C TYR A 288 -2.97 20.62 10.26
N ASN A 289 -3.54 20.96 11.41
CA ASN A 289 -2.88 20.78 12.69
C ASN A 289 -2.98 19.33 13.21
N GLY A 290 -3.96 18.58 12.72
CA GLY A 290 -4.34 17.29 13.27
C GLY A 290 -5.32 17.44 14.44
N ILE A 291 -5.68 16.29 15.02
CA ILE A 291 -6.69 16.20 16.07
C ILE A 291 -6.18 15.32 17.22
N THR A 292 -6.46 15.70 18.45
CA THR A 292 -6.18 14.84 19.59
C THR A 292 -7.40 13.96 19.86
N ASP A 293 -7.19 12.65 19.85
CA ASP A 293 -8.26 11.70 20.11
C ASP A 293 -8.60 11.62 21.63
N PRO A 294 -9.71 10.98 21.99
CA PRO A 294 -10.13 10.87 23.39
C PRO A 294 -9.15 10.12 24.31
N THR A 295 -8.17 9.41 23.76
CA THR A 295 -7.09 8.76 24.55
C THR A 295 -5.93 9.70 24.83
N GLY A 296 -5.99 10.95 24.37
CA GLY A 296 -4.90 11.93 24.48
C GLY A 296 -3.84 11.80 23.39
N ARG A 297 -4.01 10.90 22.42
CA ARG A 297 -3.05 10.72 21.32
C ARG A 297 -3.30 11.76 20.24
N HIS A 298 -2.25 12.48 19.87
CA HIS A 298 -2.31 13.42 18.76
C HIS A 298 -2.17 12.69 17.41
N LEU A 299 -3.20 12.81 16.57
CA LEU A 299 -3.26 12.27 15.22
C LEU A 299 -2.76 13.35 14.25
N PRO A 300 -1.77 13.06 13.40
CA PRO A 300 -1.19 14.04 12.52
C PRO A 300 -2.21 14.62 11.53
N GLY A 301 -2.10 15.93 11.27
CA GLY A 301 -2.89 16.60 10.25
C GLY A 301 -2.34 16.40 8.84
N LEU A 302 -3.12 16.85 7.88
CA LEU A 302 -2.83 16.78 6.45
C LEU A 302 -1.76 17.80 6.06
N ALA A 303 -0.99 17.49 5.04
CA ALA A 303 -0.07 18.46 4.47
C ALA A 303 -0.79 19.45 3.56
N MET A 304 -0.24 20.66 3.47
CA MET A 304 -0.79 21.77 2.68
C MET A 304 -0.35 21.69 1.22
N GLY A 305 -1.20 22.19 0.30
CA GLY A 305 -0.82 22.52 -1.07
C GLY A 305 -1.48 21.72 -2.19
N ALA A 306 -2.38 20.77 -1.85
CA ALA A 306 -3.14 19.97 -2.83
C ALA A 306 -4.63 19.84 -2.49
N GLU A 307 -5.17 20.81 -1.79
CA GLU A 307 -6.55 20.79 -1.28
C GLU A 307 -7.60 20.63 -2.39
N ALA A 308 -7.36 21.27 -3.55
CA ALA A 308 -8.25 21.23 -4.71
C ALA A 308 -7.79 20.27 -5.82
N GLU A 309 -6.75 19.48 -5.59
CA GLU A 309 -6.34 18.49 -6.59
C GLU A 309 -7.38 17.36 -6.65
N PRO A 310 -7.82 16.96 -7.87
CA PRO A 310 -8.84 15.93 -8.02
C PRO A 310 -8.44 14.61 -7.32
N GLY A 311 -9.37 14.02 -6.57
CA GLY A 311 -9.13 12.79 -5.82
C GLY A 311 -8.36 12.98 -4.52
N ASN A 312 -8.16 14.23 -4.08
CA ASN A 312 -7.52 14.57 -2.80
C ASN A 312 -8.57 14.91 -1.73
N TRP A 313 -8.66 16.15 -1.23
CA TRP A 313 -9.65 16.51 -0.19
C TRP A 313 -11.10 16.34 -0.66
N ASP A 314 -11.38 16.62 -1.93
CA ASP A 314 -12.69 16.40 -2.52
C ASP A 314 -13.20 14.97 -2.31
N PHE A 315 -12.35 13.96 -2.54
CA PHE A 315 -12.69 12.56 -2.36
C PHE A 315 -12.62 12.12 -0.87
N TRP A 316 -11.47 12.35 -0.21
CA TRP A 316 -11.21 11.76 1.10
C TRP A 316 -11.89 12.47 2.25
N LEU A 317 -12.04 13.81 2.20
CA LEU A 317 -12.71 14.57 3.26
C LEU A 317 -14.16 14.91 2.93
N LEU A 318 -14.43 15.34 1.70
CA LEU A 318 -15.74 15.84 1.30
C LEU A 318 -16.61 14.77 0.62
N ARG A 319 -16.07 13.57 0.39
CA ARG A 319 -16.77 12.44 -0.20
C ARG A 319 -17.42 12.76 -1.56
N ASN A 320 -16.78 13.61 -2.33
CA ASN A 320 -17.21 13.88 -3.68
C ASN A 320 -16.83 12.68 -4.58
N PRO A 321 -17.73 12.18 -5.44
CA PRO A 321 -17.44 11.02 -6.27
C PRO A 321 -16.47 11.39 -7.42
N THR A 322 -15.20 11.47 -7.11
CA THR A 322 -14.06 11.63 -8.04
C THR A 322 -13.23 10.36 -8.05
N ASN A 323 -12.22 10.29 -8.90
CA ASN A 323 -11.32 9.15 -8.91
C ASN A 323 -9.98 9.53 -8.24
N PRO A 324 -9.67 9.00 -7.04
CA PRO A 324 -8.46 9.37 -6.30
C PRO A 324 -7.15 8.90 -6.97
N LEU A 325 -7.22 7.95 -7.91
CA LEU A 325 -6.05 7.45 -8.66
C LEU A 325 -5.91 8.11 -10.03
N GLY A 326 -6.73 9.13 -10.33
CA GLY A 326 -6.82 9.73 -11.66
C GLY A 326 -7.70 8.89 -12.59
N GLY A 327 -8.22 9.52 -13.62
CA GLY A 327 -9.15 8.91 -14.57
C GLY A 327 -10.46 9.69 -14.66
N PRO A 328 -11.39 9.28 -15.53
CA PRO A 328 -12.66 9.97 -15.68
C PRO A 328 -13.44 9.88 -14.36
N PRO A 329 -14.11 10.96 -13.94
CA PRO A 329 -14.99 10.92 -12.78
C PRO A 329 -16.15 9.93 -13.03
N PRO A 330 -16.72 9.35 -11.95
CA PRO A 330 -17.93 8.56 -12.04
C PRO A 330 -19.05 9.37 -12.71
N GLY A 331 -19.96 8.67 -13.38
CA GLY A 331 -21.09 9.34 -14.05
C GLY A 331 -22.00 10.12 -13.09
N PRO A 332 -22.86 11.02 -13.64
CA PRO A 332 -23.81 11.78 -12.84
C PRO A 332 -24.67 10.86 -11.96
N GLY A 333 -24.85 11.22 -10.69
CA GLY A 333 -25.64 10.44 -9.72
C GLY A 333 -24.89 9.28 -9.04
N ALA A 334 -23.59 9.17 -9.26
CA ALA A 334 -22.79 8.22 -8.50
C ALA A 334 -22.89 8.49 -6.99
N PRO A 335 -23.03 7.46 -6.15
CA PRO A 335 -23.07 7.64 -4.70
C PRO A 335 -21.74 8.21 -4.19
N PRO A 336 -21.77 8.93 -3.06
CA PRO A 336 -20.54 9.32 -2.38
C PRO A 336 -19.66 8.10 -2.10
N PRO A 337 -18.33 8.22 -2.17
CA PRO A 337 -17.44 7.14 -1.80
C PRO A 337 -17.65 6.74 -0.33
N THR A 338 -17.39 5.48 -0.02
CA THR A 338 -17.48 4.99 1.36
C THR A 338 -16.47 5.73 2.23
N ALA A 339 -16.96 6.27 3.36
CA ALA A 339 -16.10 6.82 4.39
C ALA A 339 -15.44 5.67 5.13
N ILE A 340 -14.15 5.41 4.86
CA ILE A 340 -13.45 4.23 5.37
C ILE A 340 -13.40 4.21 6.91
N GLY A 341 -13.19 5.36 7.56
CA GLY A 341 -13.22 5.48 9.02
C GLY A 341 -14.60 5.20 9.60
N GLU A 342 -15.69 5.73 8.99
CA GLU A 342 -17.06 5.41 9.42
C GLU A 342 -17.34 3.91 9.26
N SER A 343 -16.96 3.33 8.13
CA SER A 343 -17.14 1.90 7.87
C SER A 343 -16.35 1.03 8.86
N PHE A 344 -15.14 1.43 9.22
CA PHE A 344 -14.35 0.78 10.27
C PHE A 344 -15.11 0.75 11.60
N PHE A 345 -15.60 1.88 12.08
CA PHE A 345 -16.35 1.93 13.34
C PHE A 345 -17.67 1.17 13.26
N ARG A 346 -18.38 1.29 12.14
CA ARG A 346 -19.65 0.57 11.91
C ARG A 346 -19.51 -0.93 12.04
N HIS A 347 -18.51 -1.51 11.38
CA HIS A 347 -18.40 -2.96 11.23
C HIS A 347 -17.45 -3.63 12.23
N LEU A 348 -16.33 -3.01 12.58
CA LEU A 348 -15.33 -3.62 13.46
C LEU A 348 -15.53 -3.27 14.94
N VAL A 349 -16.05 -2.08 15.24
CA VAL A 349 -16.16 -1.60 16.61
C VAL A 349 -17.58 -1.70 17.12
N ARG A 350 -18.52 -1.02 16.49
CA ARG A 350 -19.91 -0.97 16.91
C ARG A 350 -20.71 -2.20 16.49
N GLN A 351 -20.36 -2.82 15.38
CA GLN A 351 -21.11 -3.91 14.75
C GLN A 351 -22.58 -3.53 14.54
N ASP A 352 -22.82 -2.27 14.19
CA ASP A 352 -24.12 -1.68 13.95
C ASP A 352 -24.20 -1.10 12.53
N PRO A 353 -24.96 -1.71 11.62
CA PRO A 353 -25.07 -1.25 10.23
C PRO A 353 -25.65 0.17 10.08
N ALA A 354 -26.38 0.66 11.08
CA ALA A 354 -26.98 1.99 11.08
C ALA A 354 -26.03 3.08 11.59
N PHE A 355 -24.90 2.71 12.20
CA PHE A 355 -23.94 3.66 12.78
C PHE A 355 -23.52 4.75 11.81
N LYS A 356 -23.47 6.00 12.30
CA LYS A 356 -22.96 7.16 11.64
C LYS A 356 -21.84 7.81 12.45
N THR A 357 -20.89 8.45 11.78
CA THR A 357 -19.75 9.11 12.43
C THR A 357 -20.17 10.18 13.45
N ALA A 358 -21.34 10.79 13.27
CA ALA A 358 -21.89 11.74 14.25
C ALA A 358 -22.17 11.10 15.62
N GLU A 359 -22.32 9.78 15.68
CA GLU A 359 -22.60 9.00 16.91
C GLU A 359 -21.31 8.48 17.57
N LEU A 360 -20.13 8.79 17.01
CA LEU A 360 -18.84 8.33 17.51
C LEU A 360 -18.57 8.87 18.92
N ARG A 361 -18.34 7.95 19.86
CA ARG A 361 -18.06 8.25 21.28
C ARG A 361 -16.61 7.92 21.62
N ASP A 362 -16.12 8.54 22.68
CA ASP A 362 -14.78 8.30 23.22
C ASP A 362 -14.51 6.83 23.51
N ALA A 363 -15.52 6.12 24.07
CA ALA A 363 -15.46 4.69 24.35
C ALA A 363 -15.22 3.84 23.10
N ASP A 364 -15.76 4.26 21.94
CA ASP A 364 -15.57 3.54 20.68
C ASP A 364 -14.12 3.62 20.21
N VAL A 365 -13.46 4.76 20.40
CA VAL A 365 -12.03 4.95 20.09
C VAL A 365 -11.15 4.10 21.01
N VAL A 366 -11.42 4.11 22.31
CA VAL A 366 -10.71 3.27 23.28
C VAL A 366 -10.86 1.79 22.92
N GLN A 367 -12.08 1.34 22.64
CA GLN A 367 -12.36 -0.05 22.24
C GLN A 367 -11.63 -0.44 20.93
N ALA A 368 -11.65 0.45 19.93
CA ALA A 368 -10.95 0.22 18.66
C ALA A 368 -9.46 -0.06 18.91
N ARG A 369 -8.79 0.79 19.67
CA ARG A 369 -7.36 0.65 19.99
C ARG A 369 -7.07 -0.63 20.76
N GLN A 370 -7.81 -0.89 21.84
CA GLN A 370 -7.62 -2.10 22.65
C GLN A 370 -7.79 -3.39 21.85
N ARG A 371 -8.73 -3.41 20.94
CA ARG A 371 -9.07 -4.65 20.20
C ARG A 371 -8.17 -4.87 18.97
N TRP A 372 -7.79 -3.82 18.25
CA TRP A 372 -7.25 -3.98 16.90
C TRP A 372 -5.84 -3.44 16.68
N SER A 373 -5.27 -2.61 17.59
CA SER A 373 -3.92 -2.06 17.37
C SER A 373 -2.88 -3.15 17.12
N SER A 374 -2.84 -4.19 17.93
CA SER A 374 -1.84 -5.28 17.78
C SER A 374 -1.98 -6.07 16.47
N THR A 375 -3.15 -5.99 15.82
CA THR A 375 -3.43 -6.71 14.56
C THR A 375 -3.19 -5.83 13.34
N LEU A 376 -3.60 -4.55 13.41
CA LEU A 376 -3.68 -3.67 12.25
C LEU A 376 -2.54 -2.64 12.17
N ASP A 377 -1.96 -2.23 13.31
CA ASP A 377 -0.86 -1.27 13.32
C ASP A 377 0.49 -1.96 13.09
N ALA A 378 1.34 -1.35 12.26
CA ALA A 378 2.70 -1.78 11.98
C ALA A 378 3.71 -0.78 12.61
N LEU A 379 3.69 -0.65 13.94
CA LEU A 379 4.37 0.41 14.68
C LEU A 379 5.60 -0.06 15.47
N ASP A 380 6.03 -1.31 15.35
CA ASP A 380 7.25 -1.77 16.03
C ASP A 380 8.48 -1.06 15.44
N PRO A 381 9.21 -0.25 16.22
CA PRO A 381 10.39 0.44 15.75
C PRO A 381 11.66 -0.43 15.79
N ASP A 382 11.60 -1.63 16.36
CA ASP A 382 12.74 -2.55 16.39
C ASP A 382 12.83 -3.38 15.11
N LEU A 383 13.57 -2.86 14.15
CA LEU A 383 13.87 -3.54 12.90
C LEU A 383 15.21 -4.32 12.96
N SER A 384 15.71 -4.65 14.17
CA SER A 384 16.97 -5.40 14.33
C SER A 384 16.96 -6.76 13.62
N PRO A 385 15.86 -7.55 13.58
CA PRO A 385 15.81 -8.80 12.82
C PRO A 385 15.98 -8.55 11.31
N LEU A 386 15.33 -7.50 10.77
CA LEU A 386 15.46 -7.10 9.37
C LEU A 386 16.91 -6.72 9.03
N ARG A 387 17.55 -5.88 9.86
CA ARG A 387 18.95 -5.45 9.69
C ARG A 387 19.91 -6.64 9.74
N ARG A 388 19.75 -7.56 10.72
CA ARG A 388 20.60 -8.76 10.82
C ARG A 388 20.48 -9.66 9.59
N ARG A 389 19.30 -9.75 8.98
CA ARG A 389 19.09 -10.49 7.73
C ARG A 389 19.77 -9.83 6.54
N GLY A 390 20.07 -8.54 6.62
CA GLY A 390 20.61 -7.74 5.53
C GLY A 390 19.56 -7.21 4.55
N THR A 391 18.28 -7.37 4.86
CA THR A 391 17.16 -6.90 4.04
C THR A 391 17.17 -5.37 3.93
N LYS A 392 16.89 -4.84 2.74
CA LYS A 392 16.81 -3.40 2.50
C LYS A 392 15.36 -2.95 2.50
N LEU A 393 15.06 -1.87 3.24
CA LEU A 393 13.75 -1.24 3.32
C LEU A 393 13.80 0.14 2.66
N LEU A 394 13.14 0.25 1.52
CA LEU A 394 12.93 1.51 0.81
C LEU A 394 11.52 2.02 1.14
N HIS A 395 11.44 3.14 1.85
CA HIS A 395 10.21 3.76 2.28
C HIS A 395 10.02 5.08 1.52
N TYR A 396 8.85 5.31 0.94
CA TYR A 396 8.56 6.60 0.31
C TYR A 396 7.15 7.09 0.67
N HIS A 397 6.95 8.42 0.63
CA HIS A 397 5.66 9.03 0.90
C HIS A 397 5.48 10.35 0.13
N GLY A 398 4.32 10.56 -0.48
CA GLY A 398 3.97 11.82 -1.11
C GLY A 398 3.67 12.90 -0.07
N TRP A 399 4.21 14.10 -0.25
CA TRP A 399 3.93 15.18 0.69
C TRP A 399 2.47 15.65 0.71
N THR A 400 1.73 15.43 -0.38
CA THR A 400 0.33 15.87 -0.51
C THR A 400 -0.68 14.71 -0.40
N ASP A 401 -0.27 13.64 0.27
CA ASP A 401 -1.12 12.48 0.57
C ASP A 401 -2.23 12.88 1.56
N ALA A 402 -3.51 12.78 1.15
CA ALA A 402 -4.65 13.13 1.99
C ALA A 402 -5.13 11.94 2.85
N PRO A 403 -5.29 10.69 2.34
CA PRO A 403 -5.79 9.59 3.16
C PRO A 403 -4.80 9.15 4.24
N ILE A 404 -3.49 9.26 3.97
CA ILE A 404 -2.46 8.87 4.93
C ILE A 404 -1.53 10.04 5.19
N PRO A 405 -1.72 10.80 6.28
CA PRO A 405 -0.89 11.95 6.57
C PRO A 405 0.62 11.62 6.54
N PRO A 406 1.44 12.32 5.74
CA PRO A 406 2.87 12.01 5.57
C PRO A 406 3.67 12.04 6.87
N ARG A 407 3.20 12.78 7.87
CA ARG A 407 3.78 12.81 9.22
C ARG A 407 3.75 11.44 9.91
N MET A 408 2.85 10.52 9.53
CA MET A 408 2.86 9.15 10.07
C MET A 408 4.16 8.42 9.70
N SER A 409 4.60 8.53 8.45
CA SER A 409 5.88 7.98 8.00
C SER A 409 7.08 8.64 8.69
N LEU A 410 7.05 9.96 8.85
CA LEU A 410 8.11 10.70 9.55
C LEU A 410 8.21 10.30 11.02
N ASN A 411 7.07 10.19 11.71
CA ASN A 411 7.02 9.81 13.12
C ASN A 411 7.56 8.38 13.32
N TYR A 412 7.16 7.45 12.46
CA TYR A 412 7.67 6.08 12.51
C TYR A 412 9.17 6.02 12.21
N PHE A 413 9.64 6.73 11.18
CA PHE A 413 11.05 6.79 10.84
C PHE A 413 11.88 7.35 12.00
N ALA A 414 11.38 8.39 12.66
CA ALA A 414 12.01 8.94 13.86
C ALA A 414 12.07 7.94 15.02
N ALA A 415 10.97 7.21 15.27
CA ALA A 415 10.93 6.17 16.29
C ALA A 415 11.93 5.04 16.02
N VAL A 416 12.07 4.61 14.75
CA VAL A 416 13.08 3.61 14.35
C VAL A 416 14.50 4.14 14.61
N GLN A 417 14.80 5.39 14.24
CA GLN A 417 16.12 5.96 14.50
C GLN A 417 16.40 6.17 15.98
N GLN A 418 15.40 6.56 16.74
CA GLN A 418 15.52 6.65 18.22
C GLN A 418 15.83 5.28 18.84
N LYS A 419 15.21 4.21 18.34
CA LYS A 419 15.40 2.84 18.83
C LYS A 419 16.73 2.23 18.39
N MET A 420 17.15 2.49 17.15
CA MET A 420 18.22 1.73 16.50
C MET A 420 19.47 2.56 16.13
N GLY A 421 19.41 3.87 16.30
CA GLY A 421 20.48 4.78 15.85
C GLY A 421 20.46 4.95 14.32
N ASP A 422 21.64 5.03 13.71
CA ASP A 422 21.78 5.16 12.26
C ASP A 422 21.27 3.91 11.52
N THR A 423 20.30 4.12 10.63
CA THR A 423 19.64 3.07 9.85
C THR A 423 19.93 3.14 8.35
N ARG A 424 20.81 4.06 7.92
CA ARG A 424 21.07 4.34 6.50
C ARG A 424 21.60 3.14 5.70
N ASP A 425 22.13 2.15 6.35
CA ASP A 425 22.62 0.89 5.76
C ASP A 425 21.48 -0.05 5.30
N PHE A 426 20.27 0.10 5.87
CA PHE A 426 19.17 -0.81 5.54
C PHE A 426 17.79 -0.15 5.41
N HIS A 427 17.53 1.03 5.99
CA HIS A 427 16.25 1.74 5.91
C HIS A 427 16.44 3.18 5.45
N ARG A 428 15.79 3.55 4.35
CA ARG A 428 15.79 4.91 3.80
C ARG A 428 14.37 5.37 3.51
N LEU A 429 14.05 6.58 3.97
CA LEU A 429 12.78 7.25 3.72
C LEU A 429 12.96 8.35 2.67
N PHE A 430 12.10 8.40 1.67
CA PHE A 430 12.03 9.45 0.67
C PHE A 430 10.69 10.15 0.72
N MET A 431 10.70 11.45 0.99
CA MET A 431 9.52 12.30 0.89
C MET A 431 9.48 12.91 -0.50
N VAL A 432 8.32 12.80 -1.18
CA VAL A 432 8.18 13.21 -2.59
C VAL A 432 7.33 14.48 -2.67
N PRO A 433 7.94 15.66 -2.99
CA PRO A 433 7.23 16.91 -3.09
C PRO A 433 6.19 16.91 -4.21
N GLY A 434 4.97 17.38 -3.88
CA GLY A 434 3.87 17.48 -4.83
C GLY A 434 3.32 16.15 -5.33
N MET A 435 3.62 15.04 -4.66
CA MET A 435 3.02 13.73 -4.93
C MET A 435 1.85 13.50 -3.99
N ASN A 436 0.72 13.07 -4.56
CA ASN A 436 -0.48 12.63 -3.85
C ASN A 436 -0.35 11.19 -3.34
N HIS A 437 -1.46 10.54 -3.02
CA HIS A 437 -1.48 9.18 -2.49
C HIS A 437 -0.98 8.16 -3.52
N CYS A 438 0.15 7.49 -3.23
CA CYS A 438 0.82 6.48 -4.08
C CYS A 438 1.34 6.97 -5.44
N GLY A 439 0.95 8.16 -5.88
CA GLY A 439 1.29 8.75 -7.17
C GLY A 439 0.37 9.91 -7.51
N GLY A 440 0.50 10.48 -8.69
CA GLY A 440 -0.26 11.66 -9.08
C GLY A 440 0.24 12.94 -8.43
N GLY A 441 -0.52 14.03 -8.60
CA GLY A 441 -0.17 15.35 -8.10
C GLY A 441 0.66 16.18 -9.08
N GLU A 442 0.96 17.41 -8.68
CA GLU A 442 1.62 18.44 -9.51
C GLU A 442 3.14 18.28 -9.58
N GLY A 443 3.75 17.55 -8.65
CA GLY A 443 5.19 17.31 -8.62
C GLY A 443 5.63 16.12 -9.45
N PRO A 444 6.94 15.98 -9.75
CA PRO A 444 7.51 14.76 -10.30
C PRO A 444 7.42 13.61 -9.31
N TRP A 445 6.60 12.61 -9.61
CA TRP A 445 6.29 11.52 -8.69
C TRP A 445 6.64 10.12 -9.21
N GLN A 446 6.85 9.96 -10.51
CA GLN A 446 7.12 8.65 -11.09
C GLN A 446 8.57 8.23 -10.84
N VAL A 447 8.74 7.13 -10.13
CA VAL A 447 10.03 6.51 -9.82
C VAL A 447 9.93 5.01 -10.02
N ASP A 448 10.96 4.39 -10.58
CA ASP A 448 11.13 2.93 -10.58
C ASP A 448 11.68 2.46 -9.22
N TRP A 449 10.81 2.48 -8.19
CA TRP A 449 11.18 2.10 -6.83
C TRP A 449 11.75 0.69 -6.71
N LEU A 450 11.21 -0.26 -7.48
CA LEU A 450 11.69 -1.63 -7.48
C LEU A 450 13.10 -1.72 -8.09
N GLY A 451 13.37 -1.04 -9.19
CA GLY A 451 14.71 -1.01 -9.79
C GLY A 451 15.73 -0.28 -8.90
N VAL A 452 15.32 0.75 -8.16
CA VAL A 452 16.16 1.38 -7.14
C VAL A 452 16.52 0.39 -6.03
N LEU A 453 15.53 -0.35 -5.54
CA LEU A 453 15.73 -1.35 -4.50
C LEU A 453 16.62 -2.51 -4.98
N GLU A 454 16.43 -2.99 -6.22
CA GLU A 454 17.27 -4.04 -6.82
C GLU A 454 18.75 -3.67 -6.82
N ARG A 455 19.08 -2.45 -7.27
CA ARG A 455 20.48 -1.97 -7.26
C ARG A 455 21.04 -1.93 -5.84
N TRP A 456 20.23 -1.54 -4.86
CA TRP A 456 20.70 -1.53 -3.48
C TRP A 456 20.93 -2.94 -2.93
N VAL A 457 20.02 -3.88 -3.18
CA VAL A 457 20.12 -5.26 -2.71
C VAL A 457 21.20 -6.05 -3.43
N GLU A 458 21.30 -5.90 -4.76
CA GLU A 458 22.12 -6.78 -5.60
C GLU A 458 23.50 -6.23 -5.90
N GLN A 459 23.65 -4.90 -5.89
CA GLN A 459 24.89 -4.22 -6.25
C GLN A 459 25.47 -3.40 -5.08
N GLY A 460 24.78 -3.34 -3.94
CA GLY A 460 25.19 -2.53 -2.79
C GLY A 460 25.06 -1.03 -3.01
N GLN A 461 24.43 -0.59 -4.10
CA GLN A 461 24.26 0.82 -4.45
C GLN A 461 23.10 1.43 -3.65
N ALA A 462 23.43 1.92 -2.47
CA ALA A 462 22.45 2.58 -1.62
C ALA A 462 21.92 3.86 -2.29
N PRO A 463 20.59 4.11 -2.31
CA PRO A 463 20.01 5.24 -3.01
C PRO A 463 20.21 6.55 -2.24
N ASP A 464 21.22 7.34 -2.61
CA ASP A 464 21.45 8.68 -2.07
C ASP A 464 20.75 9.77 -2.88
N ASP A 465 20.59 9.54 -4.18
CA ASP A 465 19.86 10.40 -5.11
C ASP A 465 18.94 9.55 -6.00
N ILE A 466 17.66 9.92 -6.05
CA ILE A 466 16.66 9.27 -6.92
C ILE A 466 16.02 10.33 -7.79
N VAL A 467 16.02 10.13 -9.10
CA VAL A 467 15.33 11.03 -10.03
C VAL A 467 13.88 10.61 -10.17
N ALA A 468 12.97 11.47 -9.74
CA ALA A 468 11.54 11.37 -10.02
C ALA A 468 11.20 12.18 -11.27
N ARG A 469 10.22 11.70 -12.06
CA ARG A 469 9.71 12.35 -13.28
C ARG A 469 8.21 12.60 -13.20
N HIS A 470 7.76 13.69 -13.78
CA HIS A 470 6.33 13.92 -13.98
C HIS A 470 5.92 13.31 -15.33
N PRO A 471 4.99 12.33 -15.39
CA PRO A 471 4.72 11.58 -16.62
C PRO A 471 4.13 12.43 -17.74
N ALA A 472 3.36 13.49 -17.42
CA ALA A 472 2.66 14.29 -18.41
C ALA A 472 3.53 15.43 -19.00
N ASN A 473 4.46 16.02 -18.23
CA ASN A 473 5.21 17.20 -18.66
C ASN A 473 6.74 16.99 -18.69
N GLY A 474 7.21 15.78 -18.27
CA GLY A 474 8.63 15.43 -18.28
C GLY A 474 9.48 16.14 -17.22
N GLN A 475 8.92 16.99 -16.39
CA GLN A 475 9.63 17.65 -15.29
C GLN A 475 10.32 16.61 -14.40
N GLN A 476 11.51 16.94 -13.90
CA GLN A 476 12.28 16.05 -13.03
C GLN A 476 12.64 16.76 -11.72
N GLN A 477 12.77 15.96 -10.67
CA GLN A 477 13.36 16.39 -9.40
C GLN A 477 14.24 15.28 -8.83
N THR A 478 15.30 15.67 -8.12
CA THR A 478 16.13 14.74 -7.37
C THR A 478 15.62 14.62 -5.95
N LEU A 479 15.23 13.41 -5.57
CA LEU A 479 14.84 13.07 -4.22
C LEU A 479 16.06 12.65 -3.42
N LYS A 480 16.17 13.14 -2.19
CA LYS A 480 17.20 12.73 -1.23
C LYS A 480 16.58 12.00 -0.06
N PRO A 481 17.30 11.03 0.55
CA PRO A 481 16.83 10.39 1.77
C PRO A 481 16.52 11.43 2.84
N HIS A 482 15.36 11.28 3.48
CA HIS A 482 15.01 12.11 4.63
C HIS A 482 16.01 11.90 5.76
N ARG A 483 16.41 12.99 6.40
CA ARG A 483 17.28 12.99 7.58
C ARG A 483 16.54 13.71 8.71
N LEU A 484 16.55 13.12 9.89
CA LEU A 484 16.16 13.88 11.07
C LEU A 484 17.18 15.01 11.24
N LYS A 485 16.70 16.21 11.54
CA LYS A 485 17.61 17.30 11.95
C LYS A 485 18.23 16.92 13.27
N GLU A 486 19.53 16.99 13.35
CA GLU A 486 20.32 16.90 14.57
C GLU A 486 19.92 18.00 15.55
#